data_847d011608b3a2453a0e9cab29d04933
#
_entry.id   847d011608b3a2453a0e9cab29d04933
#
_cell.length_a   1.000
_cell.length_b   1.000
_cell.length_c   1.000
_cell.angle_alpha   90.00
_cell.angle_beta   90.00
_cell.angle_gamma   90.00
#
_symmetry.space_group_name_H-M   'P 1'
#
loop_
_entity.id
_entity.type
_entity.pdbx_description
1 polymer ?
#
loop_
_entity_poly.entity_id
_entity_poly.type
_entity_poly.pdbx_seq_one_letter_code
_entity_poly.pdbx_strand_id
1 'polypeptide(L)'
;MIAIGNIIADRYKVLKYIGKGGMQNVYKVLDLKLDLELALKTPLPGLESKRFLKSAKIAAKVNHHNVAKTFDYVEENGSIFLAEEYVDGENLEEKLRHFDFLDPHYGACILHNLAKGILASHRAGVIHRDLKPSNVMVSGGVQISNLKITDFGIATLTQEFFDEAAASGDLTRSTSGTIKGALPFMSPELMFGEKGKAIEASTDIWSLGAMMFRLLTGEYPFGVYLDAAVNVKTKNRMDWPNFMTSNPQYQNLSMELQKIIDACLNYDPRSRPTAEDLVKYCETLCYLSEKRFVGRVNNLIQGGISGFIDGIPNNSFFSMESVYGSKTPNTSDRNTVCYSTFEGHPCPRAHPVILWKN
;
A
#
# COMPACT_ATOMS: atom_id res chain seq x y z
N MET A 1 -1.39 -23.37 -15.25
CA MET A 1 -2.41 -22.89 -14.28
C MET A 1 -3.12 -24.08 -13.69
N ILE A 2 -3.41 -24.05 -12.40
CA ILE A 2 -4.12 -25.10 -11.67
C ILE A 2 -5.61 -24.91 -11.90
N ALA A 3 -6.34 -25.99 -12.20
CA ALA A 3 -7.77 -25.92 -12.47
C ALA A 3 -8.58 -25.70 -11.17
N ILE A 4 -9.70 -24.98 -11.29
CA ILE A 4 -10.66 -24.82 -10.20
C ILE A 4 -11.21 -26.21 -9.83
N GLY A 5 -11.34 -26.47 -8.54
CA GLY A 5 -11.79 -27.77 -7.99
C GLY A 5 -10.66 -28.75 -7.70
N ASN A 6 -9.45 -28.57 -8.24
CA ASN A 6 -8.30 -29.40 -7.88
C ASN A 6 -7.98 -29.29 -6.40
N ILE A 7 -7.52 -30.41 -5.80
CA ILE A 7 -7.09 -30.47 -4.41
C ILE A 7 -5.57 -30.63 -4.43
N ILE A 8 -4.86 -29.74 -3.74
CA ILE A 8 -3.40 -29.72 -3.62
C ILE A 8 -3.05 -30.27 -2.25
N ALA A 9 -2.07 -31.18 -2.22
CA ALA A 9 -1.58 -31.85 -1.01
C ALA A 9 -2.71 -32.48 -0.17
N ASP A 10 -3.74 -33.05 -0.83
CA ASP A 10 -4.93 -33.65 -0.23
C ASP A 10 -5.66 -32.73 0.80
N ARG A 11 -5.44 -31.42 0.66
CA ARG A 11 -5.91 -30.45 1.67
C ARG A 11 -6.48 -29.15 1.08
N TYR A 12 -5.83 -28.55 0.07
CA TYR A 12 -6.21 -27.22 -0.40
C TYR A 12 -7.01 -27.29 -1.69
N LYS A 13 -8.33 -27.12 -1.58
CA LYS A 13 -9.23 -27.11 -2.75
C LYS A 13 -9.20 -25.74 -3.42
N VAL A 14 -8.82 -25.69 -4.67
CA VAL A 14 -8.76 -24.46 -5.47
C VAL A 14 -10.16 -23.94 -5.76
N LEU A 15 -10.47 -22.73 -5.29
CA LEU A 15 -11.75 -22.05 -5.49
C LEU A 15 -11.70 -21.07 -6.66
N LYS A 16 -10.60 -20.32 -6.78
CA LYS A 16 -10.47 -19.25 -7.79
C LYS A 16 -8.99 -18.96 -8.08
N TYR A 17 -8.68 -18.67 -9.33
CA TYR A 17 -7.42 -18.01 -9.68
C TYR A 17 -7.55 -16.52 -9.42
N ILE A 18 -6.72 -15.95 -8.54
CA ILE A 18 -6.75 -14.53 -8.17
C ILE A 18 -5.96 -13.72 -9.18
N GLY A 19 -4.75 -14.17 -9.53
CA GLY A 19 -3.93 -13.45 -10.48
C GLY A 19 -2.46 -13.92 -10.50
N LYS A 20 -1.72 -13.28 -11.40
CA LYS A 20 -0.29 -13.44 -11.56
C LYS A 20 0.42 -12.22 -10.98
N GLY A 21 1.15 -12.41 -9.89
CA GLY A 21 2.11 -11.44 -9.41
C GLY A 21 3.40 -11.48 -10.23
N GLY A 22 4.35 -10.63 -9.91
CA GLY A 22 5.63 -10.56 -10.63
C GLY A 22 6.43 -11.85 -10.62
N MET A 23 6.32 -12.66 -9.56
CA MET A 23 7.12 -13.88 -9.37
C MET A 23 6.30 -15.10 -9.03
N GLN A 24 4.98 -15.00 -8.89
CA GLN A 24 4.11 -16.06 -8.41
C GLN A 24 2.71 -15.99 -8.98
N ASN A 25 2.05 -17.15 -9.07
CA ASN A 25 0.61 -17.25 -9.26
C ASN A 25 -0.05 -17.33 -7.88
N VAL A 26 -1.23 -16.72 -7.75
CA VAL A 26 -2.00 -16.69 -6.51
C VAL A 26 -3.39 -17.27 -6.76
N TYR A 27 -3.80 -18.17 -5.89
CA TYR A 27 -5.10 -18.85 -5.93
C TYR A 27 -5.81 -18.66 -4.59
N LYS A 28 -7.12 -18.44 -4.62
CA LYS A 28 -7.97 -18.60 -3.46
C LYS A 28 -8.28 -20.08 -3.29
N VAL A 29 -8.03 -20.62 -2.12
CA VAL A 29 -8.28 -22.03 -1.79
C VAL A 29 -9.08 -22.17 -0.50
N LEU A 30 -9.76 -23.31 -0.36
CA LEU A 30 -10.34 -23.76 0.91
C LEU A 30 -9.42 -24.81 1.51
N ASP A 31 -8.95 -24.58 2.72
CA ASP A 31 -8.30 -25.59 3.55
C ASP A 31 -9.37 -26.57 4.08
N LEU A 32 -9.41 -27.77 3.53
CA LEU A 32 -10.43 -28.78 3.87
C LEU A 32 -10.30 -29.32 5.30
N LYS A 33 -9.18 -29.09 5.99
CA LYS A 33 -8.97 -29.52 7.38
C LYS A 33 -9.39 -28.45 8.38
N LEU A 34 -9.16 -27.18 8.05
CA LEU A 34 -9.45 -26.06 8.95
C LEU A 34 -10.75 -25.32 8.59
N ASP A 35 -11.38 -25.66 7.45
CA ASP A 35 -12.53 -24.95 6.87
C ASP A 35 -12.27 -23.44 6.75
N LEU A 36 -11.09 -23.10 6.22
CA LEU A 36 -10.60 -21.72 6.14
C LEU A 36 -10.19 -21.37 4.72
N GLU A 37 -10.64 -20.22 4.24
CA GLU A 37 -10.18 -19.67 2.96
C GLU A 37 -8.77 -19.07 3.09
N LEU A 38 -7.88 -19.47 2.19
CA LEU A 38 -6.47 -19.05 2.17
C LEU A 38 -6.05 -18.57 0.77
N ALA A 39 -4.97 -17.80 0.74
CA ALA A 39 -4.24 -17.48 -0.48
C ALA A 39 -3.11 -18.50 -0.67
N LEU A 40 -3.21 -19.32 -1.70
CA LEU A 40 -2.18 -20.29 -2.06
C LEU A 40 -1.32 -19.72 -3.18
N LYS A 41 -0.03 -19.53 -2.89
CA LYS A 41 0.95 -18.93 -3.79
C LYS A 41 1.91 -19.99 -4.32
N THR A 42 2.21 -19.97 -5.62
CA THR A 42 3.21 -20.85 -6.23
C THR A 42 4.13 -20.05 -7.16
N PRO A 43 5.45 -20.30 -7.14
CA PRO A 43 6.38 -19.55 -7.97
C PRO A 43 6.09 -19.75 -9.46
N LEU A 44 6.45 -18.75 -10.27
CA LEU A 44 6.40 -18.86 -11.72
C LEU A 44 7.48 -19.85 -12.20
N PRO A 45 7.26 -20.52 -13.35
CA PRO A 45 8.26 -21.41 -13.95
C PRO A 45 9.60 -20.69 -14.13
N GLY A 46 10.69 -21.40 -13.78
CA GLY A 46 12.06 -20.86 -13.86
C GLY A 46 12.59 -20.20 -12.60
N LEU A 47 11.74 -20.00 -11.56
CA LEU A 47 12.20 -19.54 -10.26
C LEU A 47 12.68 -20.70 -9.38
N GLU A 48 13.83 -20.51 -8.71
CA GLU A 48 14.41 -21.56 -7.87
C GLU A 48 13.56 -21.84 -6.62
N SER A 49 13.18 -23.11 -6.46
CA SER A 49 12.41 -23.60 -5.32
C SER A 49 13.06 -23.29 -3.96
N LYS A 50 14.39 -23.34 -3.87
CA LYS A 50 15.14 -23.04 -2.64
C LYS A 50 14.97 -21.60 -2.17
N ARG A 51 14.89 -20.65 -3.11
CA ARG A 51 14.70 -19.21 -2.81
C ARG A 51 13.30 -18.98 -2.26
N PHE A 52 12.29 -19.61 -2.86
CA PHE A 52 10.90 -19.49 -2.40
C PHE A 52 10.72 -20.08 -0.99
N LEU A 53 11.33 -21.20 -0.68
CA LEU A 53 11.35 -21.78 0.68
C LEU A 53 12.01 -20.85 1.70
N LYS A 54 13.13 -20.19 1.32
CA LYS A 54 13.79 -19.20 2.19
C LYS A 54 12.85 -18.04 2.51
N SER A 55 12.12 -17.55 1.51
CA SER A 55 11.12 -16.48 1.66
C SER A 55 9.98 -16.90 2.60
N ALA A 56 9.44 -18.11 2.43
CA ALA A 56 8.40 -18.67 3.29
C ALA A 56 8.84 -18.76 4.77
N LYS A 57 10.06 -19.25 5.02
CA LYS A 57 10.63 -19.32 6.37
C LYS A 57 10.83 -17.95 7.02
N ILE A 58 11.08 -16.92 6.24
CA ILE A 58 11.21 -15.54 6.71
C ILE A 58 9.84 -14.99 7.04
N ALA A 59 8.86 -15.10 6.14
CA ALA A 59 7.49 -14.63 6.32
C ALA A 59 6.83 -15.25 7.55
N ALA A 60 7.02 -16.55 7.80
CA ALA A 60 6.46 -17.28 8.93
C ALA A 60 6.93 -16.79 10.32
N LYS A 61 8.00 -15.99 10.39
CA LYS A 61 8.47 -15.41 11.67
C LYS A 61 7.63 -14.21 12.14
N VAL A 62 6.90 -13.58 11.23
CA VAL A 62 6.14 -12.36 11.54
C VAL A 62 4.71 -12.72 11.87
N ASN A 63 4.26 -12.32 13.07
CA ASN A 63 2.88 -12.50 13.51
C ASN A 63 2.34 -11.19 14.04
N HIS A 64 1.54 -10.50 13.23
CA HIS A 64 0.93 -9.22 13.59
C HIS A 64 -0.34 -8.99 12.76
N HIS A 65 -1.35 -8.31 13.31
CA HIS A 65 -2.63 -8.08 12.61
C HIS A 65 -2.49 -7.25 11.31
N ASN A 66 -1.45 -6.43 11.19
CA ASN A 66 -1.14 -5.70 9.95
C ASN A 66 -0.19 -6.45 8.99
N VAL A 67 0.04 -7.73 9.21
CA VAL A 67 0.86 -8.60 8.33
C VAL A 67 0.04 -9.83 7.98
N ALA A 68 0.00 -10.19 6.70
CA ALA A 68 -0.65 -11.43 6.27
C ALA A 68 0.10 -12.63 6.86
N LYS A 69 -0.64 -13.47 7.58
CA LYS A 69 -0.05 -14.61 8.28
C LYS A 69 0.29 -15.74 7.32
N THR A 70 1.49 -16.29 7.43
CA THR A 70 1.86 -17.54 6.78
C THR A 70 1.36 -18.73 7.60
N PHE A 71 0.62 -19.63 6.98
CA PHE A 71 0.02 -20.80 7.63
C PHE A 71 0.80 -22.07 7.36
N ASP A 72 1.21 -22.28 6.11
CA ASP A 72 1.81 -23.54 5.70
C ASP A 72 2.69 -23.41 4.46
N TYR A 73 3.56 -24.39 4.27
CA TYR A 73 4.40 -24.58 3.11
C TYR A 73 4.32 -26.04 2.69
N VAL A 74 3.91 -26.31 1.46
CA VAL A 74 3.73 -27.67 0.96
C VAL A 74 4.44 -27.87 -0.37
N GLU A 75 4.91 -29.10 -0.60
CA GLU A 75 5.49 -29.54 -1.85
C GLU A 75 4.66 -30.70 -2.42
N GLU A 76 4.29 -30.61 -3.68
CA GLU A 76 3.56 -31.65 -4.39
C GLU A 76 4.01 -31.71 -5.85
N ASN A 77 4.35 -32.91 -6.32
CA ASN A 77 4.77 -33.19 -7.71
C ASN A 77 5.86 -32.23 -8.22
N GLY A 78 6.84 -31.88 -7.37
CA GLY A 78 7.90 -30.94 -7.70
C GLY A 78 7.48 -29.47 -7.73
N SER A 79 6.23 -29.18 -7.48
CA SER A 79 5.70 -27.82 -7.30
C SER A 79 5.66 -27.45 -5.83
N ILE A 80 5.88 -26.15 -5.56
CA ILE A 80 5.90 -25.59 -4.21
C ILE A 80 4.72 -24.65 -4.04
N PHE A 81 4.14 -24.68 -2.85
CA PHE A 81 3.01 -23.84 -2.47
C PHE A 81 3.21 -23.24 -1.09
N LEU A 82 2.87 -21.97 -0.96
CA LEU A 82 2.83 -21.22 0.29
C LEU A 82 1.38 -20.84 0.59
N ALA A 83 0.85 -21.29 1.72
CA ALA A 83 -0.49 -20.92 2.18
C ALA A 83 -0.39 -19.73 3.13
N GLU A 84 -1.02 -18.62 2.75
CA GLU A 84 -1.07 -17.38 3.52
C GLU A 84 -2.51 -16.96 3.78
N GLU A 85 -2.68 -16.04 4.71
CA GLU A 85 -3.96 -15.41 5.00
C GLU A 85 -4.57 -14.79 3.74
N TYR A 86 -5.81 -15.19 3.44
CA TYR A 86 -6.57 -14.54 2.38
C TYR A 86 -7.22 -13.27 2.90
N VAL A 87 -6.87 -12.14 2.30
CA VAL A 87 -7.50 -10.85 2.59
C VAL A 87 -8.56 -10.60 1.52
N ASP A 88 -9.83 -10.62 1.92
CA ASP A 88 -10.94 -10.32 1.01
C ASP A 88 -11.01 -8.81 0.77
N GLY A 89 -10.45 -8.38 -0.35
CA GLY A 89 -10.33 -6.97 -0.68
C GLY A 89 -9.45 -6.72 -1.89
N GLU A 90 -8.85 -5.55 -1.92
CA GLU A 90 -7.97 -5.08 -2.99
C GLU A 90 -6.65 -4.54 -2.40
N ASN A 91 -5.63 -4.41 -3.22
CA ASN A 91 -4.39 -3.76 -2.79
C ASN A 91 -4.49 -2.23 -2.89
N LEU A 92 -3.58 -1.50 -2.21
CA LEU A 92 -3.60 -0.03 -2.21
C LEU A 92 -3.38 0.59 -3.60
N GLU A 93 -2.70 -0.11 -4.54
CA GLU A 93 -2.55 0.37 -5.92
C GLU A 93 -3.90 0.33 -6.67
N GLU A 94 -4.68 -0.71 -6.47
CA GLU A 94 -6.05 -0.82 -7.00
C GLU A 94 -6.98 0.19 -6.34
N LYS A 95 -6.85 0.37 -5.02
CA LYS A 95 -7.61 1.37 -4.25
C LYS A 95 -7.41 2.79 -4.79
N LEU A 96 -6.19 3.16 -5.17
CA LEU A 96 -5.88 4.47 -5.75
C LEU A 96 -6.55 4.72 -7.11
N ARG A 97 -7.09 3.70 -7.78
CA ARG A 97 -7.85 3.92 -9.02
C ARG A 97 -9.17 4.67 -8.77
N HIS A 98 -9.71 4.52 -7.57
CA HIS A 98 -10.94 5.22 -7.14
C HIS A 98 -10.68 6.64 -6.62
N PHE A 99 -9.42 7.02 -6.43
CA PHE A 99 -9.03 8.33 -5.95
C PHE A 99 -7.93 8.92 -6.84
N ASP A 100 -7.80 10.25 -6.89
CA ASP A 100 -6.59 10.89 -7.43
C ASP A 100 -5.45 10.77 -6.40
N PHE A 101 -5.79 10.93 -5.13
CA PHE A 101 -4.95 10.84 -3.94
C PHE A 101 -5.83 10.64 -2.72
N LEU A 102 -5.25 10.26 -1.59
CA LEU A 102 -5.97 10.10 -0.32
C LEU A 102 -5.88 11.38 0.52
N ASP A 103 -6.92 11.65 1.30
CA ASP A 103 -6.88 12.74 2.26
C ASP A 103 -5.93 12.43 3.45
N PRO A 104 -5.47 13.47 4.20
CA PRO A 104 -4.51 13.30 5.28
C PRO A 104 -4.97 12.36 6.39
N HIS A 105 -6.26 12.25 6.67
CA HIS A 105 -6.78 11.35 7.69
C HIS A 105 -6.63 9.89 7.28
N TYR A 106 -6.97 9.53 6.02
CA TYR A 106 -6.66 8.21 5.47
C TYR A 106 -5.16 7.97 5.43
N GLY A 107 -4.37 8.97 5.00
CA GLY A 107 -2.92 8.88 4.98
C GLY A 107 -2.33 8.56 6.35
N ALA A 108 -2.75 9.28 7.39
CA ALA A 108 -2.28 9.04 8.76
C ALA A 108 -2.67 7.66 9.29
N CYS A 109 -3.92 7.23 9.02
CA CYS A 109 -4.39 5.89 9.40
C CYS A 109 -3.56 4.79 8.72
N ILE A 110 -3.29 4.90 7.42
CA ILE A 110 -2.47 3.94 6.67
C ILE A 110 -1.05 3.93 7.19
N LEU A 111 -0.41 5.10 7.34
CA LEU A 111 0.95 5.23 7.86
C LEU A 111 1.08 4.55 9.23
N HIS A 112 0.15 4.79 10.14
CA HIS A 112 0.16 4.22 11.48
C HIS A 112 0.06 2.67 11.45
N ASN A 113 -0.85 2.11 10.67
CA ASN A 113 -1.01 0.66 10.55
C ASN A 113 0.20 0.00 9.86
N LEU A 114 0.75 0.62 8.81
CA LEU A 114 1.97 0.15 8.14
C LEU A 114 3.17 0.19 9.09
N ALA A 115 3.35 1.29 9.84
CA ALA A 115 4.43 1.41 10.82
C ALA A 115 4.37 0.29 11.86
N LYS A 116 3.18 -0.07 12.37
CA LYS A 116 2.99 -1.20 13.30
C LYS A 116 3.37 -2.54 12.67
N GLY A 117 2.94 -2.79 11.45
CA GLY A 117 3.28 -4.03 10.72
C GLY A 117 4.78 -4.15 10.45
N ILE A 118 5.42 -3.06 10.02
CA ILE A 118 6.87 -2.99 9.79
C ILE A 118 7.64 -3.14 11.10
N LEU A 119 7.19 -2.50 12.19
CA LEU A 119 7.80 -2.67 13.51
C LEU A 119 7.79 -4.13 13.97
N ALA A 120 6.66 -4.82 13.81
CA ALA A 120 6.56 -6.25 14.14
C ALA A 120 7.52 -7.09 13.30
N SER A 121 7.64 -6.80 12.01
CA SER A 121 8.60 -7.43 11.11
C SER A 121 10.06 -7.20 11.55
N HIS A 122 10.44 -5.95 11.79
CA HIS A 122 11.80 -5.60 12.20
C HIS A 122 12.19 -6.23 13.56
N ARG A 123 11.25 -6.28 14.52
CA ARG A 123 11.46 -6.97 15.80
C ARG A 123 11.66 -8.49 15.64
N ALA A 124 11.04 -9.09 14.63
CA ALA A 124 11.27 -10.49 14.26
C ALA A 124 12.57 -10.73 13.43
N GLY A 125 13.37 -9.68 13.20
CA GLY A 125 14.58 -9.72 12.37
C GLY A 125 14.28 -9.86 10.88
N VAL A 126 13.10 -9.44 10.43
CA VAL A 126 12.64 -9.54 9.05
C VAL A 126 12.55 -8.17 8.41
N ILE A 127 13.20 -7.98 7.27
CA ILE A 127 13.14 -6.78 6.44
C ILE A 127 12.34 -7.11 5.19
N HIS A 128 11.36 -6.27 4.83
CA HIS A 128 10.45 -6.51 3.71
C HIS A 128 11.12 -6.33 2.35
N ARG A 129 11.84 -5.23 2.13
CA ARG A 129 12.65 -4.87 0.93
C ARG A 129 11.87 -4.59 -0.37
N ASP A 130 10.60 -4.91 -0.45
CA ASP A 130 9.72 -4.65 -1.62
C ASP A 130 8.39 -4.03 -1.18
N LEU A 131 8.43 -3.09 -0.21
CA LEU A 131 7.24 -2.42 0.26
C LEU A 131 6.75 -1.43 -0.80
N LYS A 132 5.51 -1.65 -1.28
CA LYS A 132 4.85 -0.84 -2.31
C LYS A 132 3.32 -1.02 -2.21
N PRO A 133 2.51 -0.13 -2.81
CA PRO A 133 1.05 -0.21 -2.69
C PRO A 133 0.45 -1.55 -3.10
N SER A 134 1.00 -2.23 -4.12
CA SER A 134 0.51 -3.54 -4.56
C SER A 134 0.77 -4.69 -3.58
N ASN A 135 1.66 -4.50 -2.59
CA ASN A 135 1.97 -5.47 -1.53
C ASN A 135 1.27 -5.13 -0.20
N VAL A 136 0.29 -4.24 -0.23
CA VAL A 136 -0.54 -3.88 0.93
C VAL A 136 -2.00 -4.11 0.59
N MET A 137 -2.60 -5.11 1.22
CA MET A 137 -4.02 -5.44 1.05
C MET A 137 -4.87 -4.68 2.06
N VAL A 138 -6.06 -4.26 1.63
CA VAL A 138 -7.08 -3.62 2.46
C VAL A 138 -8.44 -4.23 2.15
N SER A 139 -9.36 -4.20 3.11
CA SER A 139 -10.74 -4.66 2.88
C SER A 139 -11.38 -3.91 1.71
N GLY A 140 -12.28 -4.60 1.02
CA GLY A 140 -13.00 -4.07 -0.13
C GLY A 140 -13.90 -2.88 0.20
N GLY A 141 -14.41 -2.23 -0.84
CA GLY A 141 -15.28 -1.06 -0.76
C GLY A 141 -14.52 0.24 -0.44
N VAL A 142 -15.21 1.22 0.11
CA VAL A 142 -14.66 2.55 0.39
C VAL A 142 -13.77 2.58 1.64
N GLN A 143 -13.88 1.60 2.53
CA GLN A 143 -13.12 1.53 3.77
C GLN A 143 -11.66 1.15 3.50
N ILE A 144 -10.75 1.70 4.30
CA ILE A 144 -9.35 1.27 4.39
C ILE A 144 -9.19 0.63 5.77
N SER A 145 -9.79 -0.55 5.93
CA SER A 145 -9.71 -1.37 7.15
C SER A 145 -8.98 -2.68 6.87
N ASN A 146 -8.64 -3.41 7.91
CA ASN A 146 -7.92 -4.69 7.83
C ASN A 146 -6.66 -4.62 6.95
N LEU A 147 -5.90 -3.53 7.07
CA LEU A 147 -4.68 -3.33 6.31
C LEU A 147 -3.66 -4.41 6.68
N LYS A 148 -3.17 -5.12 5.67
CA LYS A 148 -2.16 -6.17 5.83
C LYS A 148 -1.05 -6.05 4.79
N ILE A 149 0.18 -6.06 5.27
CA ILE A 149 1.37 -6.16 4.44
C ILE A 149 1.51 -7.62 4.01
N THR A 150 1.72 -7.85 2.72
CA THR A 150 1.85 -9.18 2.11
C THR A 150 3.21 -9.32 1.43
N ASP A 151 3.54 -10.52 0.94
CA ASP A 151 4.72 -10.78 0.12
C ASP A 151 6.07 -10.55 0.82
N PHE A 152 6.14 -10.83 2.12
CA PHE A 152 7.40 -10.86 2.85
C PHE A 152 8.36 -11.91 2.26
N GLY A 153 9.62 -11.54 2.11
CA GLY A 153 10.68 -12.44 1.66
C GLY A 153 10.85 -12.59 0.14
N ILE A 154 9.87 -12.22 -0.68
CA ILE A 154 10.01 -12.23 -2.16
C ILE A 154 11.04 -11.21 -2.63
N ALA A 155 11.27 -10.20 -1.87
CA ALA A 155 12.22 -9.13 -2.14
C ALA A 155 13.70 -9.58 -2.25
N THR A 156 14.08 -10.67 -1.62
CA THR A 156 15.42 -11.25 -1.83
C THR A 156 15.60 -11.66 -3.30
N LEU A 157 14.52 -12.14 -3.93
CA LEU A 157 14.49 -12.47 -5.35
C LEU A 157 14.57 -11.22 -6.23
N THR A 158 13.84 -10.18 -5.88
CA THR A 158 13.84 -8.92 -6.63
C THR A 158 15.21 -8.26 -6.62
N GLN A 159 15.91 -8.28 -5.47
CA GLN A 159 17.27 -7.74 -5.35
C GLN A 159 18.28 -8.54 -6.18
N GLU A 160 18.23 -9.87 -6.12
CA GLU A 160 19.13 -10.73 -6.88
C GLU A 160 18.93 -10.53 -8.40
N PHE A 161 17.69 -10.40 -8.87
CA PHE A 161 17.41 -10.06 -10.27
C PHE A 161 17.90 -8.65 -10.66
N PHE A 162 17.79 -7.68 -9.76
CA PHE A 162 18.32 -6.33 -9.99
C PHE A 162 19.84 -6.37 -10.09
N ASP A 163 20.51 -7.10 -9.19
CA ASP A 163 21.96 -7.27 -9.19
C ASP A 163 22.47 -8.00 -10.45
N GLU A 164 21.76 -9.02 -10.94
CA GLU A 164 22.05 -9.73 -12.18
C GLU A 164 21.87 -8.81 -13.40
N ALA A 165 20.79 -8.03 -13.45
CA ALA A 165 20.52 -7.07 -14.51
C ALA A 165 21.55 -5.93 -14.55
N ALA A 166 21.94 -5.42 -13.39
CA ALA A 166 22.98 -4.41 -13.26
C ALA A 166 24.37 -4.94 -13.66
N ALA A 167 24.67 -6.22 -13.34
CA ALA A 167 25.94 -6.87 -13.71
C ALA A 167 26.04 -7.15 -15.21
N SER A 168 24.93 -7.44 -15.89
CA SER A 168 24.89 -7.67 -17.35
C SER A 168 24.96 -6.39 -18.18
N GLY A 169 24.86 -5.22 -17.53
CA GLY A 169 24.81 -3.91 -18.21
C GLY A 169 23.52 -3.67 -18.99
N ASP A 170 22.55 -4.54 -18.90
CA ASP A 170 21.31 -4.52 -19.69
C ASP A 170 20.07 -4.39 -18.80
N LEU A 171 20.01 -3.28 -18.05
CA LEU A 171 18.85 -2.89 -17.25
C LEU A 171 17.57 -2.77 -18.10
N THR A 172 17.70 -2.59 -19.41
CA THR A 172 16.58 -2.41 -20.32
C THR A 172 15.95 -3.72 -20.79
N ARG A 173 16.72 -4.79 -20.98
CA ARG A 173 16.25 -6.12 -21.43
C ARG A 173 15.73 -7.01 -20.30
N SER A 174 16.33 -6.90 -19.13
CA SER A 174 16.04 -7.76 -17.97
C SER A 174 14.93 -7.21 -17.06
N THR A 175 14.35 -6.06 -17.38
CA THR A 175 13.28 -5.45 -16.56
C THR A 175 11.97 -6.21 -16.71
N SER A 176 11.83 -7.31 -15.96
CA SER A 176 10.51 -7.89 -15.69
C SER A 176 9.59 -6.79 -15.12
N GLY A 177 8.28 -6.86 -15.38
CA GLY A 177 7.32 -5.89 -14.85
C GLY A 177 7.43 -5.67 -13.34
N THR A 178 7.97 -6.67 -12.62
CA THR A 178 8.22 -6.66 -11.17
C THR A 178 9.26 -5.63 -10.75
N ILE A 179 10.42 -5.59 -11.42
CA ILE A 179 11.50 -4.62 -11.13
C ILE A 179 11.00 -3.21 -11.46
N LYS A 180 10.36 -3.03 -12.62
CA LYS A 180 9.79 -1.74 -13.03
C LYS A 180 8.81 -1.17 -12.00
N GLY A 181 7.97 -2.02 -11.40
CA GLY A 181 7.01 -1.62 -10.37
C GLY A 181 7.64 -1.36 -9.00
N ALA A 182 8.83 -1.90 -8.71
CA ALA A 182 9.52 -1.70 -7.43
C ALA A 182 10.39 -0.42 -7.41
N LEU A 183 10.98 -0.04 -8.55
CA LEU A 183 11.92 1.08 -8.65
C LEU A 183 11.43 2.39 -8.01
N PRO A 184 10.18 2.84 -8.16
CA PRO A 184 9.71 4.08 -7.55
C PRO A 184 9.76 4.13 -6.03
N PHE A 185 9.82 2.95 -5.37
CA PHE A 185 9.81 2.79 -3.92
C PHE A 185 11.15 2.30 -3.35
N MET A 186 12.09 1.94 -4.22
CA MET A 186 13.37 1.36 -3.81
C MET A 186 14.30 2.42 -3.23
N SER A 187 14.98 2.07 -2.14
CA SER A 187 15.92 2.99 -1.48
C SER A 187 17.24 3.14 -2.23
N PRO A 188 17.97 4.26 -2.03
CA PRO A 188 19.26 4.49 -2.69
C PRO A 188 20.27 3.37 -2.45
N GLU A 189 20.34 2.86 -1.22
CA GLU A 189 21.26 1.79 -0.84
C GLU A 189 20.90 0.44 -1.47
N LEU A 190 19.62 0.20 -1.80
CA LEU A 190 19.21 -0.97 -2.58
C LEU A 190 19.54 -0.81 -4.07
N MET A 191 19.42 0.40 -4.62
CA MET A 191 19.70 0.67 -6.03
C MET A 191 21.19 0.72 -6.34
N PHE A 192 21.99 1.32 -5.44
CA PHE A 192 23.38 1.73 -5.73
C PHE A 192 24.37 1.28 -4.67
N GLY A 193 23.93 0.50 -3.67
CA GLY A 193 24.79 0.02 -2.59
C GLY A 193 25.86 -0.98 -3.08
N GLU A 194 26.88 -1.15 -2.27
CA GLU A 194 27.95 -2.13 -2.52
C GLU A 194 27.41 -3.56 -2.42
N LYS A 195 27.76 -4.41 -3.38
CA LYS A 195 27.40 -5.83 -3.36
C LYS A 195 27.94 -6.51 -2.10
N GLY A 196 27.07 -7.26 -1.44
CA GLY A 196 27.42 -8.01 -0.23
C GLY A 196 27.34 -7.22 1.07
N LYS A 197 27.03 -5.92 1.03
CA LYS A 197 26.71 -5.14 2.24
C LYS A 197 25.35 -5.56 2.80
N ALA A 198 25.28 -5.71 4.12
CA ALA A 198 24.03 -6.05 4.79
C ALA A 198 22.98 -4.96 4.54
N ILE A 199 21.78 -5.39 4.13
CA ILE A 199 20.63 -4.50 3.95
C ILE A 199 19.98 -4.27 5.32
N GLU A 200 19.81 -3.02 5.68
CA GLU A 200 19.27 -2.61 6.97
C GLU A 200 17.76 -2.34 6.92
N ALA A 201 17.12 -2.35 8.08
CA ALA A 201 15.69 -2.10 8.25
C ALA A 201 15.22 -0.72 7.74
N SER A 202 16.14 0.26 7.72
CA SER A 202 15.93 1.60 7.18
C SER A 202 15.53 1.66 5.71
N THR A 203 15.78 0.59 4.95
CA THR A 203 15.31 0.42 3.58
C THR A 203 13.79 0.40 3.47
N ASP A 204 13.09 -0.31 4.39
CA ASP A 204 11.63 -0.36 4.41
C ASP A 204 11.03 1.01 4.79
N ILE A 205 11.76 1.80 5.60
CA ILE A 205 11.35 3.15 5.99
C ILE A 205 11.35 4.10 4.78
N TRP A 206 12.37 4.02 3.92
CA TRP A 206 12.36 4.75 2.67
C TRP A 206 11.19 4.34 1.77
N SER A 207 10.98 3.04 1.59
CA SER A 207 9.89 2.52 0.75
C SER A 207 8.53 2.96 1.29
N LEU A 208 8.35 2.96 2.61
CA LEU A 208 7.16 3.50 3.27
C LEU A 208 6.99 5.01 2.97
N GLY A 209 8.06 5.81 3.09
CA GLY A 209 8.02 7.24 2.76
C GLY A 209 7.61 7.49 1.30
N ALA A 210 8.22 6.77 0.36
CA ALA A 210 7.90 6.88 -1.07
C ALA A 210 6.45 6.46 -1.38
N MET A 211 5.98 5.38 -0.74
CA MET A 211 4.60 4.93 -0.85
C MET A 211 3.62 5.96 -0.29
N MET A 212 3.89 6.52 0.89
CA MET A 212 3.02 7.53 1.49
C MET A 212 2.96 8.82 0.68
N PHE A 213 4.09 9.24 0.08
CA PHE A 213 4.09 10.36 -0.87
C PHE A 213 3.13 10.07 -2.03
N ARG A 214 3.24 8.88 -2.66
CA ARG A 214 2.35 8.45 -3.75
C ARG A 214 0.88 8.45 -3.34
N LEU A 215 0.55 7.93 -2.17
CA LEU A 215 -0.83 7.85 -1.67
C LEU A 215 -1.45 9.24 -1.43
N LEU A 216 -0.67 10.20 -0.91
CA LEU A 216 -1.14 11.53 -0.54
C LEU A 216 -1.15 12.53 -1.69
N THR A 217 -0.30 12.36 -2.68
CA THR A 217 -0.15 13.32 -3.79
C THR A 217 -0.73 12.82 -5.11
N GLY A 218 -0.87 11.51 -5.26
CA GLY A 218 -1.17 10.88 -6.55
C GLY A 218 0.06 10.74 -7.46
N GLU A 219 1.24 11.23 -7.03
CA GLU A 219 2.48 11.28 -7.83
C GLU A 219 3.59 10.46 -7.17
N TYR A 220 4.56 10.01 -7.96
CA TYR A 220 5.74 9.32 -7.46
C TYR A 220 6.82 10.33 -7.08
N PRO A 221 7.45 10.23 -5.89
CA PRO A 221 8.40 11.25 -5.42
C PRO A 221 9.63 11.39 -6.33
N PHE A 222 10.02 10.31 -7.02
CA PHE A 222 11.18 10.27 -7.91
C PHE A 222 10.84 9.87 -9.34
N GLY A 223 9.54 9.86 -9.71
CA GLY A 223 9.08 9.37 -11.00
C GLY A 223 8.99 7.86 -11.09
N VAL A 224 8.89 7.32 -12.30
CA VAL A 224 8.62 5.90 -12.57
C VAL A 224 9.75 5.26 -13.41
N TYR A 225 9.85 3.95 -13.38
CA TYR A 225 10.82 3.18 -14.17
C TYR A 225 12.26 3.67 -13.97
N LEU A 226 13.02 3.83 -15.03
CA LEU A 226 14.42 4.26 -14.99
C LEU A 226 14.58 5.71 -14.51
N ASP A 227 13.59 6.58 -14.74
CA ASP A 227 13.61 7.95 -14.24
C ASP A 227 13.68 7.98 -12.72
N ALA A 228 13.02 7.02 -12.04
CA ALA A 228 13.10 6.90 -10.60
C ALA A 228 14.55 6.69 -10.13
N ALA A 229 15.31 5.79 -10.78
CA ALA A 229 16.70 5.54 -10.43
C ALA A 229 17.60 6.76 -10.71
N VAL A 230 17.39 7.46 -11.83
CA VAL A 230 18.11 8.69 -12.17
C VAL A 230 17.82 9.78 -11.14
N ASN A 231 16.55 10.01 -10.82
CA ASN A 231 16.13 11.06 -9.89
C ASN A 231 16.59 10.76 -8.44
N VAL A 232 16.56 9.50 -8.00
CA VAL A 232 17.15 9.10 -6.72
C VAL A 232 18.65 9.38 -6.71
N LYS A 233 19.39 9.02 -7.77
CA LYS A 233 20.85 9.24 -7.86
C LYS A 233 21.22 10.72 -7.87
N THR A 234 20.43 11.54 -8.56
CA THR A 234 20.66 13.01 -8.68
C THR A 234 20.00 13.80 -7.54
N LYS A 235 19.33 13.12 -6.63
CA LYS A 235 18.58 13.72 -5.51
C LYS A 235 17.49 14.71 -5.97
N ASN A 236 16.89 14.43 -7.12
CA ASN A 236 15.82 15.22 -7.71
C ASN A 236 14.46 14.65 -7.28
N ARG A 237 13.92 15.11 -6.16
CA ARG A 237 12.61 14.74 -5.66
C ARG A 237 11.55 15.75 -6.09
N MET A 238 10.35 15.29 -6.38
CA MET A 238 9.17 16.14 -6.63
C MET A 238 8.80 16.91 -5.36
N ASP A 239 8.45 18.18 -5.51
CA ASP A 239 7.95 19.02 -4.43
C ASP A 239 6.56 18.59 -3.96
N TRP A 240 6.21 18.95 -2.72
CA TRP A 240 4.87 18.75 -2.21
C TRP A 240 3.86 19.64 -2.93
N PRO A 241 2.73 19.08 -3.42
CA PRO A 241 1.71 19.89 -4.08
C PRO A 241 1.04 20.87 -3.11
N ASN A 242 0.84 22.12 -3.56
CA ASN A 242 0.26 23.18 -2.74
C ASN A 242 -1.14 22.84 -2.17
N PHE A 243 -1.93 22.02 -2.89
CA PHE A 243 -3.29 21.69 -2.42
C PHE A 243 -3.31 20.98 -1.06
N MET A 244 -2.21 20.31 -0.68
CA MET A 244 -2.15 19.59 0.60
C MET A 244 -2.23 20.50 1.81
N THR A 245 -1.72 21.71 1.70
CA THR A 245 -1.63 22.68 2.82
C THR A 245 -2.46 23.95 2.61
N SER A 246 -3.11 24.10 1.44
CA SER A 246 -3.92 25.28 1.12
C SER A 246 -5.24 25.35 1.87
N ASN A 247 -5.80 24.22 2.30
CA ASN A 247 -7.04 24.17 3.06
C ASN A 247 -6.73 24.13 4.57
N PRO A 248 -7.15 25.12 5.35
CA PRO A 248 -6.85 25.23 6.79
C PRO A 248 -7.30 24.02 7.62
N GLN A 249 -8.38 23.33 7.23
CA GLN A 249 -8.89 22.16 7.96
C GLN A 249 -7.95 20.96 7.88
N TYR A 250 -7.13 20.88 6.84
CA TYR A 250 -6.19 19.76 6.64
C TYR A 250 -4.73 20.17 6.84
N GLN A 251 -4.45 21.47 6.89
CA GLN A 251 -3.10 22.03 6.85
C GLN A 251 -2.18 21.41 7.90
N ASN A 252 -2.59 21.41 9.16
CA ASN A 252 -1.75 20.94 10.26
C ASN A 252 -1.40 19.46 10.10
N LEU A 253 -2.39 18.60 9.85
CA LEU A 253 -2.15 17.17 9.67
C LEU A 253 -1.32 16.89 8.40
N SER A 254 -1.57 17.63 7.32
CA SER A 254 -0.76 17.54 6.09
C SER A 254 0.70 17.90 6.34
N MET A 255 0.97 18.99 7.06
CA MET A 255 2.34 19.42 7.39
C MET A 255 3.07 18.40 8.26
N GLU A 256 2.39 17.80 9.26
CA GLU A 256 2.99 16.75 10.09
C GLU A 256 3.29 15.50 9.26
N LEU A 257 2.39 15.10 8.33
CA LEU A 257 2.65 13.98 7.42
C LEU A 257 3.82 14.28 6.46
N GLN A 258 3.87 15.48 5.87
CA GLN A 258 5.01 15.90 5.03
C GLN A 258 6.33 15.79 5.78
N LYS A 259 6.40 16.33 6.99
CA LYS A 259 7.59 16.30 7.84
C LYS A 259 8.10 14.88 8.11
N ILE A 260 7.22 13.97 8.50
CA ILE A 260 7.64 12.60 8.80
C ILE A 260 8.00 11.80 7.55
N ILE A 261 7.30 12.03 6.43
CA ILE A 261 7.62 11.40 5.15
C ILE A 261 8.97 11.92 4.63
N ASP A 262 9.25 13.22 4.76
CA ASP A 262 10.55 13.79 4.41
C ASP A 262 11.68 13.17 5.23
N ALA A 263 11.45 12.91 6.52
CA ALA A 263 12.42 12.21 7.37
C ALA A 263 12.63 10.75 6.91
N CYS A 264 11.57 10.05 6.47
CA CYS A 264 11.68 8.70 5.89
C CYS A 264 12.50 8.69 4.59
N LEU A 265 12.41 9.74 3.79
CA LEU A 265 13.12 9.89 2.51
C LEU A 265 14.52 10.51 2.65
N ASN A 266 15.13 10.43 3.83
CA ASN A 266 16.50 10.88 4.03
C ASN A 266 17.47 9.93 3.29
N TYR A 267 18.44 10.50 2.56
CA TYR A 267 19.44 9.74 1.81
C TYR A 267 20.43 8.98 2.71
N ASP A 268 20.75 9.50 3.89
CA ASP A 268 21.50 8.73 4.92
C ASP A 268 20.53 7.77 5.63
N PRO A 269 20.68 6.43 5.49
CA PRO A 269 19.82 5.47 6.14
C PRO A 269 19.76 5.60 7.67
N ARG A 270 20.86 6.08 8.30
CA ARG A 270 20.96 6.24 9.74
C ARG A 270 20.21 7.46 10.27
N SER A 271 19.88 8.40 9.40
CA SER A 271 19.09 9.59 9.72
C SER A 271 17.58 9.38 9.54
N ARG A 272 17.16 8.24 9.03
CA ARG A 272 15.74 7.88 8.93
C ARG A 272 15.20 7.46 10.30
N PRO A 273 13.93 7.77 10.61
CA PRO A 273 13.28 7.25 11.81
C PRO A 273 13.23 5.71 11.76
N THR A 274 13.21 5.07 12.91
CA THR A 274 12.90 3.64 13.01
C THR A 274 11.39 3.41 12.88
N ALA A 275 10.98 2.17 12.64
CA ALA A 275 9.55 1.83 12.64
C ALA A 275 8.89 2.11 14.02
N GLU A 276 9.64 2.00 15.10
CA GLU A 276 9.17 2.34 16.46
C GLU A 276 8.96 3.85 16.63
N ASP A 277 9.87 4.67 16.10
CA ASP A 277 9.71 6.12 16.10
C ASP A 277 8.50 6.56 15.30
N LEU A 278 8.23 5.89 14.15
CA LEU A 278 7.05 6.14 13.33
C LEU A 278 5.76 5.80 14.07
N VAL A 279 5.70 4.67 14.78
CA VAL A 279 4.52 4.31 15.58
C VAL A 279 4.28 5.37 16.66
N LYS A 280 5.29 5.73 17.45
CA LYS A 280 5.20 6.78 18.47
C LYS A 280 4.77 8.12 17.89
N TYR A 281 5.31 8.50 16.73
CA TYR A 281 4.93 9.72 16.05
C TYR A 281 3.46 9.71 15.63
N CYS A 282 3.00 8.61 15.01
CA CYS A 282 1.60 8.47 14.60
C CYS A 282 0.61 8.50 15.77
N GLU A 283 1.01 8.05 16.96
CA GLU A 283 0.20 8.14 18.19
C GLU A 283 -0.02 9.60 18.64
N THR A 284 0.81 10.53 18.21
CA THR A 284 0.64 11.98 18.50
C THR A 284 -0.22 12.70 17.47
N LEU A 285 -0.48 12.10 16.32
CA LEU A 285 -1.28 12.71 15.26
C LEU A 285 -2.76 12.70 15.59
N CYS A 286 -3.42 13.84 15.36
CA CYS A 286 -4.88 13.94 15.46
C CYS A 286 -5.50 13.65 14.08
N TYR A 287 -6.01 12.45 13.87
CA TYR A 287 -6.69 12.08 12.63
C TYR A 287 -8.00 11.32 12.89
N LEU A 288 -8.90 11.42 11.92
CA LEU A 288 -10.21 10.78 11.96
C LEU A 288 -10.10 9.35 11.42
N SER A 289 -10.66 8.39 12.15
CA SER A 289 -10.78 6.98 11.74
C SER A 289 -12.24 6.57 11.48
N GLU A 290 -13.12 7.55 11.34
CA GLU A 290 -14.55 7.34 11.16
C GLU A 290 -14.87 6.58 9.86
N LYS A 291 -16.00 5.88 9.89
CA LYS A 291 -16.51 5.13 8.74
C LYS A 291 -16.72 6.05 7.55
N ARG A 292 -16.26 5.60 6.38
CA ARG A 292 -16.44 6.31 5.10
C ARG A 292 -17.65 5.77 4.34
N PHE A 293 -18.25 6.66 3.57
CA PHE A 293 -19.39 6.38 2.69
C PHE A 293 -19.10 6.92 1.31
N VAL A 294 -19.79 6.38 0.31
CA VAL A 294 -19.85 6.96 -1.03
C VAL A 294 -21.24 7.51 -1.25
N GLY A 295 -21.33 8.71 -1.80
CA GLY A 295 -22.58 9.37 -2.13
C GLY A 295 -22.44 10.32 -3.29
N ARG A 296 -23.53 10.95 -3.68
CA ARG A 296 -23.57 11.91 -4.79
C ARG A 296 -23.95 13.29 -4.30
N VAL A 297 -23.21 14.29 -4.76
CA VAL A 297 -23.60 15.70 -4.58
C VAL A 297 -24.84 15.95 -5.42
N ASN A 298 -25.94 16.23 -4.76
CA ASN A 298 -27.24 16.46 -5.41
C ASN A 298 -27.57 17.96 -5.56
N ASN A 299 -27.06 18.78 -4.66
CA ASN A 299 -27.37 20.22 -4.65
C ASN A 299 -26.17 21.02 -4.12
N LEU A 300 -25.90 22.14 -4.76
CA LEU A 300 -24.96 23.16 -4.28
C LEU A 300 -25.75 24.42 -3.95
N ILE A 301 -25.46 25.01 -2.82
CA ILE A 301 -26.10 26.23 -2.30
C ILE A 301 -25.08 27.33 -2.03
N GLN A 302 -25.54 28.52 -1.78
CA GLN A 302 -24.71 29.70 -1.46
C GLN A 302 -23.64 29.98 -2.54
N GLY A 303 -24.01 29.89 -3.81
CA GLY A 303 -23.06 30.12 -4.91
C GLY A 303 -21.99 29.04 -5.06
N GLY A 304 -22.25 27.83 -4.56
CA GLY A 304 -21.31 26.69 -4.65
C GLY A 304 -20.36 26.54 -3.46
N ILE A 305 -20.52 27.35 -2.40
CA ILE A 305 -19.67 27.29 -1.18
C ILE A 305 -20.01 26.08 -0.31
N SER A 306 -21.21 25.55 -0.43
CA SER A 306 -21.69 24.38 0.34
C SER A 306 -22.70 23.56 -0.45
N GLY A 307 -23.08 22.41 0.06
CA GLY A 307 -24.04 21.54 -0.62
C GLY A 307 -24.48 20.35 0.24
N PHE A 308 -25.19 19.44 -0.43
CA PHE A 308 -25.71 18.23 0.17
C PHE A 308 -25.28 17.00 -0.62
N ILE A 309 -25.08 15.91 0.11
CA ILE A 309 -24.69 14.61 -0.43
C ILE A 309 -25.83 13.62 -0.16
N ASP A 310 -26.34 13.00 -1.24
CA ASP A 310 -27.21 11.82 -1.16
C ASP A 310 -26.36 10.58 -0.97
N GLY A 311 -26.56 9.89 0.15
CA GLY A 311 -25.78 8.70 0.52
C GLY A 311 -26.29 8.13 1.84
N ILE A 312 -25.40 7.61 2.67
CA ILE A 312 -25.71 7.08 4.00
C ILE A 312 -24.86 7.81 5.05
N PRO A 313 -25.49 8.55 6.00
CA PRO A 313 -26.89 8.91 6.04
C PRO A 313 -27.29 9.84 4.90
N ASN A 314 -28.56 9.82 4.54
CA ASN A 314 -29.07 10.67 3.47
C ASN A 314 -29.01 12.16 3.84
N ASN A 315 -28.86 13.02 2.80
CA ASN A 315 -28.88 14.46 2.93
C ASN A 315 -27.81 15.02 3.89
N SER A 316 -26.58 14.52 3.80
CA SER A 316 -25.45 15.02 4.59
C SER A 316 -24.97 16.38 4.03
N PHE A 317 -24.92 17.40 4.88
CA PHE A 317 -24.43 18.74 4.52
C PHE A 317 -22.87 18.74 4.47
N PHE A 318 -22.28 19.43 3.50
CA PHE A 318 -20.87 19.74 3.48
C PHE A 318 -20.61 21.21 3.10
N SER A 319 -19.52 21.77 3.59
CA SER A 319 -18.92 23.00 3.06
C SER A 319 -17.75 22.67 2.15
N MET A 320 -17.37 23.57 1.24
CA MET A 320 -16.19 23.38 0.39
C MET A 320 -14.88 23.34 1.21
N GLU A 321 -14.88 23.87 2.42
CA GLU A 321 -13.77 23.71 3.38
C GLU A 321 -13.57 22.24 3.83
N SER A 322 -14.63 21.43 3.80
CA SER A 322 -14.55 20.00 4.09
C SER A 322 -14.02 19.17 2.91
N VAL A 323 -13.87 19.80 1.73
CA VAL A 323 -13.38 19.13 0.53
C VAL A 323 -11.85 19.17 0.49
N TYR A 324 -11.24 18.00 0.36
CA TYR A 324 -9.80 17.87 0.19
C TYR A 324 -9.43 17.67 -1.27
N GLY A 325 -8.43 18.44 -1.74
CA GLY A 325 -7.83 18.32 -3.07
C GLY A 325 -7.95 19.59 -3.91
N SER A 326 -7.39 19.53 -5.12
CA SER A 326 -7.35 20.66 -6.07
C SER A 326 -8.63 20.83 -6.90
N LYS A 327 -9.50 19.82 -6.89
CA LYS A 327 -10.78 19.82 -7.64
C LYS A 327 -11.95 19.82 -6.67
N THR A 328 -12.96 20.62 -6.97
CA THR A 328 -14.19 20.67 -6.19
C THR A 328 -15.27 19.77 -6.80
N PRO A 329 -16.09 19.11 -5.98
CA PRO A 329 -17.25 18.38 -6.46
C PRO A 329 -18.28 19.34 -7.10
N ASN A 330 -19.09 18.80 -8.01
CA ASN A 330 -20.20 19.50 -8.63
C ASN A 330 -21.40 18.55 -8.76
N THR A 331 -22.48 18.98 -9.40
CA THR A 331 -23.70 18.19 -9.58
C THR A 331 -23.73 17.41 -10.91
N SER A 332 -22.65 17.37 -11.68
CA SER A 332 -22.57 16.74 -12.99
C SER A 332 -21.52 15.61 -13.06
N ASP A 333 -20.34 15.91 -13.55
CA ASP A 333 -19.26 14.94 -13.86
C ASP A 333 -18.39 14.56 -12.64
N ARG A 334 -18.34 15.41 -11.61
CA ARG A 334 -17.61 15.22 -10.37
C ARG A 334 -18.54 15.16 -9.17
N ASN A 335 -19.64 14.44 -9.30
CA ASN A 335 -20.68 14.40 -8.28
C ASN A 335 -20.53 13.25 -7.28
N THR A 336 -19.69 12.25 -7.56
CA THR A 336 -19.48 11.15 -6.63
C THR A 336 -18.33 11.49 -5.67
N VAL A 337 -18.59 11.31 -4.38
CA VAL A 337 -17.65 11.65 -3.30
C VAL A 337 -17.57 10.54 -2.26
N CYS A 338 -16.39 10.39 -1.66
CA CYS A 338 -16.17 9.62 -0.45
C CYS A 338 -16.10 10.57 0.74
N TYR A 339 -16.79 10.25 1.83
CA TYR A 339 -16.90 11.14 2.99
C TYR A 339 -17.16 10.36 4.30
N SER A 340 -16.86 10.95 5.43
CA SER A 340 -17.39 10.55 6.74
C SER A 340 -18.48 11.50 7.18
N THR A 341 -19.28 11.08 8.17
CA THR A 341 -20.36 11.90 8.72
C THR A 341 -20.26 12.02 10.22
N PHE A 342 -20.67 13.19 10.70
CA PHE A 342 -20.79 13.54 12.11
C PHE A 342 -22.20 14.04 12.40
N GLU A 343 -22.62 13.91 13.63
CA GLU A 343 -23.89 14.49 14.08
C GLU A 343 -23.91 16.00 13.84
N GLY A 344 -25.06 16.52 13.40
CA GLY A 344 -25.26 17.93 13.11
C GLY A 344 -26.75 18.26 13.04
N HIS A 345 -27.10 19.53 13.27
CA HIS A 345 -28.46 20.00 13.19
C HIS A 345 -28.57 21.09 12.10
N PRO A 346 -29.57 21.05 11.23
CA PRO A 346 -30.70 20.11 11.11
C PRO A 346 -30.37 18.78 10.39
N CYS A 347 -29.14 18.57 9.92
CA CYS A 347 -28.74 17.38 9.19
C CYS A 347 -27.29 17.00 9.53
N PRO A 348 -26.87 15.74 9.27
CA PRO A 348 -25.49 15.31 9.44
C PRO A 348 -24.51 16.18 8.66
N ARG A 349 -23.28 16.29 9.16
CA ARG A 349 -22.16 17.01 8.52
C ARG A 349 -21.19 16.04 7.90
N ALA A 350 -20.80 16.30 6.66
CA ALA A 350 -19.80 15.48 5.97
C ALA A 350 -18.41 16.12 6.04
N HIS A 351 -17.44 15.38 6.60
CA HIS A 351 -16.03 15.74 6.66
C HIS A 351 -15.16 14.50 7.00
N PRO A 352 -14.02 14.31 6.36
CA PRO A 352 -13.58 14.96 5.12
C PRO A 352 -14.44 14.54 3.92
N VAL A 353 -14.38 15.30 2.84
CA VAL A 353 -15.01 14.98 1.55
C VAL A 353 -13.93 14.94 0.47
N ILE A 354 -13.87 13.86 -0.30
CA ILE A 354 -12.90 13.66 -1.37
C ILE A 354 -13.60 13.11 -2.61
N LEU A 355 -13.17 13.51 -3.80
CA LEU A 355 -13.73 12.96 -5.04
C LEU A 355 -13.50 11.46 -5.15
N TRP A 356 -14.54 10.75 -5.59
CA TRP A 356 -14.52 9.32 -5.85
C TRP A 356 -14.72 9.06 -7.34
N LYS A 357 -13.85 8.22 -7.92
CA LYS A 357 -13.95 7.75 -9.30
C LYS A 357 -14.65 6.40 -9.33
N ASN A 358 -15.68 6.29 -10.16
CA ASN A 358 -16.37 5.01 -10.39
C ASN A 358 -15.55 4.06 -11.26
#